data_f0420eafe5cc3a46e6e5bf4c4efa80f3
#
_entry.id   f0420eafe5cc3a46e6e5bf4c4efa80f3
#
_cell.length_a   1.000
_cell.length_b   1.000
_cell.length_c   1.000
_cell.angle_alpha   90.00
_cell.angle_beta   90.00
_cell.angle_gamma   90.00
#
_symmetry.space_group_name_H-M   'P 1'
#
loop_
_entity.id
_entity.type
_entity.pdbx_description
1 polymer ?
#
loop_
_entity_poly.entity_id
_entity_poly.type
_entity_poly.pdbx_seq_one_letter_code
_entity_poly.pdbx_strand_id
1 'polypeptide(L)'
;MSAPGSITADGARGLATHRAPGAVELVEPPREAVEWMASPAPATDLWWTATVCGEEDPGWHRLESAAQIADLVNALTDPRDKLILEDEPPTRYAQIMLLGDGLFMVEIAKRFEGLGAYNWRIGRGRAADEVANDPQDLVQPLQELTSAETIEVLVSWAQGHGLPLPYGAALRTYGNPPDPGLGFDS
;
A
#
# COMPACT_ATOMS: atom_id res chain seq x y z
N MET A 1 37.92 22.83 20.62
CA MET A 1 37.26 21.64 21.17
C MET A 1 35.79 21.80 20.86
N SER A 2 35.33 21.22 19.74
CA SER A 2 33.92 21.22 19.34
C SER A 2 33.35 19.86 19.70
N ALA A 3 32.29 19.88 20.49
CA ALA A 3 31.57 18.68 20.87
C ALA A 3 30.83 18.11 19.63
N PRO A 4 30.80 16.79 19.44
CA PRO A 4 29.96 16.19 18.40
C PRO A 4 28.51 16.31 18.82
N GLY A 5 27.71 16.88 17.91
CA GLY A 5 26.25 16.90 18.05
C GLY A 5 25.69 15.48 18.11
N SER A 6 24.96 15.21 19.16
CA SER A 6 24.18 14.00 19.35
C SER A 6 23.10 13.96 18.28
N ILE A 7 23.24 13.06 17.32
CA ILE A 7 22.16 12.67 16.44
C ILE A 7 21.26 11.77 17.29
N THR A 8 20.15 12.30 17.75
CA THR A 8 19.09 11.47 18.32
C THR A 8 18.49 10.66 17.16
N ALA A 9 18.80 9.37 17.14
CA ALA A 9 18.17 8.39 16.29
C ALA A 9 16.73 8.18 16.79
N ASP A 10 15.86 9.12 16.52
CA ASP A 10 14.43 8.99 16.74
C ASP A 10 13.78 8.73 15.39
N GLY A 11 13.55 7.50 15.14
CA GLY A 11 12.61 6.73 14.33
C GLY A 11 11.95 7.31 13.09
N ALA A 12 12.43 8.39 12.48
CA ALA A 12 11.95 8.87 11.20
C ALA A 12 12.46 7.95 10.09
N ARG A 13 11.61 7.09 9.60
CA ARG A 13 11.88 6.24 8.44
C ARG A 13 11.76 7.10 7.18
N GLY A 14 12.88 7.62 6.74
CA GLY A 14 12.97 8.38 5.51
C GLY A 14 12.93 7.45 4.28
N LEU A 15 12.30 7.88 3.25
CA LEU A 15 12.25 7.21 1.96
C LEU A 15 13.14 7.91 0.96
N ALA A 16 13.82 7.08 0.18
CA ALA A 16 14.63 7.58 -0.91
C ALA A 16 13.78 7.73 -2.18
N THR A 17 13.66 8.94 -2.70
CA THR A 17 13.10 9.19 -4.03
C THR A 17 14.22 9.57 -5.00
N HIS A 18 14.18 9.04 -6.21
CA HIS A 18 15.11 9.43 -7.25
C HIS A 18 14.71 10.79 -7.83
N ARG A 19 15.60 11.76 -7.69
CA ARG A 19 15.49 13.07 -8.31
C ARG A 19 16.62 13.22 -9.30
N ALA A 20 16.34 13.35 -10.56
CA ALA A 20 17.28 13.39 -11.67
C ALA A 20 18.34 12.24 -11.67
N PRO A 21 19.00 11.90 -12.76
CA PRO A 21 19.98 10.80 -12.76
C PRO A 21 21.03 10.99 -11.67
N GLY A 22 21.02 10.10 -10.66
CA GLY A 22 22.03 10.05 -9.59
C GLY A 22 21.70 10.77 -8.29
N ALA A 23 20.57 11.46 -8.16
CA ALA A 23 20.18 12.09 -6.91
C ALA A 23 19.10 11.26 -6.19
N VAL A 24 19.34 10.91 -4.94
CA VAL A 24 18.38 10.27 -4.06
C VAL A 24 18.02 11.25 -2.96
N GLU A 25 16.74 11.61 -2.89
CA GLU A 25 16.22 12.46 -1.81
C GLU A 25 15.48 11.59 -0.81
N LEU A 26 15.79 11.75 0.48
CA LEU A 26 15.03 11.11 1.55
C LEU A 26 13.76 11.94 1.80
N VAL A 27 12.62 11.32 1.60
CA VAL A 27 11.31 11.94 1.89
C VAL A 27 10.76 11.29 3.15
N GLU A 28 10.63 12.10 4.20
CA GLU A 28 9.96 11.66 5.42
C GLU A 28 8.44 11.75 5.22
N PRO A 29 7.69 10.67 5.53
CA PRO A 29 6.24 10.76 5.50
C PRO A 29 5.76 11.73 6.58
N PRO A 30 4.67 12.48 6.34
CA PRO A 30 4.11 13.33 7.36
C PRO A 30 3.61 12.49 8.53
N ARG A 31 3.60 13.09 9.71
CA ARG A 31 3.26 12.43 10.97
C ARG A 31 1.90 11.73 10.90
N GLU A 32 0.92 12.36 10.30
CA GLU A 32 -0.44 11.84 10.12
C GLU A 32 -0.47 10.54 9.33
N ALA A 33 0.39 10.42 8.31
CA ALA A 33 0.51 9.21 7.52
C ALA A 33 1.14 8.07 8.32
N VAL A 34 2.19 8.37 9.09
CA VAL A 34 2.82 7.39 9.98
C VAL A 34 1.86 6.92 11.06
N GLU A 35 1.15 7.85 11.70
CA GLU A 35 0.16 7.54 12.73
C GLU A 35 -0.97 6.67 12.17
N TRP A 36 -1.45 6.96 10.96
CA TRP A 36 -2.49 6.15 10.33
C TRP A 36 -2.03 4.71 10.08
N MET A 37 -0.80 4.50 9.60
CA MET A 37 -0.27 3.13 9.40
C MET A 37 -0.05 2.38 10.72
N ALA A 38 0.27 3.09 11.80
CA ALA A 38 0.52 2.50 13.10
C ALA A 38 -0.77 2.19 13.88
N SER A 39 -1.87 2.87 13.56
CA SER A 39 -3.13 2.76 14.30
C SER A 39 -4.25 2.23 13.41
N PRO A 40 -5.08 1.31 13.91
CA PRO A 40 -6.25 0.84 13.19
C PRO A 40 -7.18 2.01 12.81
N ALA A 41 -7.73 1.96 11.61
CA ALA A 41 -8.76 2.89 11.17
C ALA A 41 -10.15 2.27 11.39
N PRO A 42 -11.18 3.06 11.71
CA PRO A 42 -12.54 2.55 11.78
C PRO A 42 -12.94 1.87 10.47
N ALA A 43 -13.71 0.80 10.58
CA ALA A 43 -14.34 0.18 9.42
C ALA A 43 -15.27 1.18 8.74
N THR A 44 -15.21 1.25 7.43
CA THR A 44 -16.08 2.09 6.59
C THR A 44 -16.73 1.23 5.53
N ASP A 45 -17.78 1.73 4.91
CA ASP A 45 -18.36 1.07 3.74
C ASP A 45 -17.30 1.02 2.63
N LEU A 46 -17.03 -0.17 2.14
CA LEU A 46 -16.04 -0.41 1.10
C LEU A 46 -16.75 -0.82 -0.19
N TRP A 47 -16.16 -0.38 -1.29
CA TRP A 47 -16.52 -0.73 -2.65
C TRP A 47 -15.35 -1.43 -3.31
N TRP A 48 -15.63 -2.25 -4.31
CA TRP A 48 -14.60 -2.95 -5.05
C TRP A 48 -14.85 -2.92 -6.55
N THR A 49 -13.78 -3.00 -7.31
CA THR A 49 -13.75 -3.28 -8.75
C THR A 49 -12.59 -4.19 -9.05
N ALA A 50 -12.64 -4.93 -10.14
CA ALA A 50 -11.60 -5.87 -10.52
C ALA A 50 -11.32 -5.88 -12.03
N THR A 51 -10.12 -6.28 -12.38
CA THR A 51 -9.77 -6.74 -13.73
C THR A 51 -9.45 -8.22 -13.63
N VAL A 52 -10.19 -9.06 -14.31
CA VAL A 52 -10.03 -10.52 -14.30
C VAL A 52 -9.88 -11.02 -15.73
N CYS A 53 -8.85 -11.80 -16.01
CA CYS A 53 -8.51 -12.28 -17.35
C CYS A 53 -8.39 -11.14 -18.39
N GLY A 54 -7.92 -9.97 -17.93
CA GLY A 54 -7.77 -8.77 -18.77
C GLY A 54 -9.07 -8.02 -19.07
N GLU A 55 -10.20 -8.47 -18.54
CA GLU A 55 -11.49 -7.78 -18.64
C GLU A 55 -11.72 -6.94 -17.38
N GLU A 56 -11.90 -5.62 -17.58
CA GLU A 56 -12.23 -4.70 -16.50
C GLU A 56 -13.70 -4.82 -16.14
N ASP A 57 -14.00 -4.89 -14.85
CA ASP A 57 -15.37 -4.76 -14.36
C ASP A 57 -15.88 -3.34 -14.68
N PRO A 58 -17.03 -3.18 -15.33
CA PRO A 58 -17.52 -1.87 -15.74
C PRO A 58 -18.04 -0.99 -14.60
N GLY A 59 -18.00 -1.47 -13.35
CA GLY A 59 -18.57 -0.75 -12.22
C GLY A 59 -17.91 -1.02 -10.88
N TRP A 60 -18.38 -0.25 -9.90
CA TRP A 60 -18.04 -0.44 -8.50
C TRP A 60 -19.15 -1.20 -7.79
N HIS A 61 -18.76 -2.17 -6.99
CA HIS A 61 -19.67 -3.02 -6.22
C HIS A 61 -19.44 -2.82 -4.74
N ARG A 62 -20.50 -2.75 -3.97
CA ARG A 62 -20.36 -2.66 -2.52
C ARG A 62 -19.81 -3.98 -1.96
N LEU A 63 -18.83 -3.88 -1.07
CA LEU A 63 -18.32 -5.04 -0.34
C LEU A 63 -19.36 -5.47 0.70
N GLU A 64 -19.92 -6.66 0.55
CA GLU A 64 -20.99 -7.17 1.43
C GLU A 64 -20.44 -7.60 2.80
N SER A 65 -19.24 -8.15 2.81
CA SER A 65 -18.57 -8.58 4.05
C SER A 65 -17.08 -8.72 3.82
N ALA A 66 -16.29 -8.67 4.90
CA ALA A 66 -14.86 -8.97 4.83
C ALA A 66 -14.56 -10.41 4.33
N ALA A 67 -15.48 -11.35 4.50
CA ALA A 67 -15.33 -12.71 3.99
C ALA A 67 -15.34 -12.77 2.47
N GLN A 68 -16.07 -11.87 1.79
CA GLN A 68 -16.09 -11.78 0.33
C GLN A 68 -14.70 -11.49 -0.26
N ILE A 69 -13.81 -10.84 0.48
CA ILE A 69 -12.44 -10.56 0.04
C ILE A 69 -11.72 -11.85 -0.38
N ALA A 70 -11.94 -12.95 0.33
CA ALA A 70 -11.31 -14.23 0.00
C ALA A 70 -11.76 -14.73 -1.38
N ASP A 71 -13.04 -14.60 -1.70
CA ASP A 71 -13.59 -15.02 -3.00
C ASP A 71 -13.03 -14.13 -4.12
N LEU A 72 -12.95 -12.81 -3.88
CA LEU A 72 -12.42 -11.85 -4.84
C LEU A 72 -10.92 -12.08 -5.13
N VAL A 73 -10.10 -12.29 -4.10
CA VAL A 73 -8.68 -12.58 -4.29
C VAL A 73 -8.47 -13.90 -5.03
N ASN A 74 -9.24 -14.92 -4.69
CA ASN A 74 -9.14 -16.24 -5.34
C ASN A 74 -9.69 -16.26 -6.78
N ALA A 75 -10.47 -15.25 -7.18
CA ALA A 75 -10.93 -15.09 -8.56
C ALA A 75 -9.85 -14.52 -9.50
N LEU A 76 -8.78 -13.92 -8.96
CA LEU A 76 -7.65 -13.43 -9.74
C LEU A 76 -6.77 -14.61 -10.15
N THR A 77 -6.74 -14.94 -11.42
CA THR A 77 -6.09 -16.17 -11.93
C THR A 77 -4.98 -15.91 -12.96
N ASP A 78 -5.04 -14.78 -13.64
CA ASP A 78 -4.05 -14.41 -14.64
C ASP A 78 -3.08 -13.34 -14.13
N PRO A 79 -1.78 -13.40 -14.53
CA PRO A 79 -0.83 -12.34 -14.19
C PRO A 79 -1.34 -10.97 -14.63
N ARG A 80 -1.27 -10.00 -13.73
CA ARG A 80 -1.81 -8.63 -13.84
C ARG A 80 -3.31 -8.50 -13.58
N ASP A 81 -4.03 -9.57 -13.27
CA ASP A 81 -5.35 -9.41 -12.67
C ASP A 81 -5.26 -8.52 -11.42
N LYS A 82 -6.25 -7.68 -11.25
CA LYS A 82 -6.24 -6.65 -10.19
C LYS A 82 -7.55 -6.65 -9.43
N LEU A 83 -7.47 -6.30 -8.16
CA LEU A 83 -8.60 -5.96 -7.33
C LEU A 83 -8.30 -4.64 -6.64
N ILE A 84 -9.25 -3.73 -6.64
CA ILE A 84 -9.19 -2.46 -5.92
C ILE A 84 -10.36 -2.43 -4.94
N LEU A 85 -10.06 -2.04 -3.71
CA LEU A 85 -11.03 -1.79 -2.65
C LEU A 85 -10.88 -0.34 -2.20
N GLU A 86 -11.97 0.42 -2.09
CA GLU A 86 -11.91 1.81 -1.60
C GLU A 86 -13.15 2.17 -0.76
N ASP A 87 -13.03 3.21 0.06
CA ASP A 87 -14.16 3.79 0.79
C ASP A 87 -14.85 4.88 -0.04
N GLU A 88 -16.06 5.28 0.39
CA GLU A 88 -16.82 6.36 -0.24
C GLU A 88 -17.06 7.50 0.79
N PRO A 89 -16.61 8.74 0.49
CA PRO A 89 -15.74 9.16 -0.63
C PRO A 89 -14.35 8.55 -0.55
N PRO A 90 -13.64 8.39 -1.68
CA PRO A 90 -12.37 7.69 -1.72
C PRO A 90 -11.29 8.43 -0.92
N THR A 91 -11.12 8.05 0.34
CA THR A 91 -10.07 8.58 1.22
C THR A 91 -9.00 7.55 1.52
N ARG A 92 -9.32 6.27 1.40
CA ARG A 92 -8.37 5.17 1.55
C ARG A 92 -8.72 4.06 0.57
N TYR A 93 -7.69 3.37 0.10
CA TYR A 93 -7.89 2.21 -0.77
C TYR A 93 -6.84 1.13 -0.50
N ALA A 94 -7.12 -0.07 -0.97
CA ALA A 94 -6.16 -1.13 -1.14
C ALA A 94 -6.21 -1.61 -2.58
N GLN A 95 -5.04 -1.84 -3.19
CA GLN A 95 -4.94 -2.47 -4.49
C GLN A 95 -4.10 -3.72 -4.44
N ILE A 96 -4.52 -4.71 -5.21
CA ILE A 96 -3.88 -6.00 -5.29
C ILE A 96 -3.65 -6.34 -6.74
N MET A 97 -2.50 -6.89 -7.06
CA MET A 97 -2.17 -7.39 -8.39
C MET A 97 -1.56 -8.78 -8.29
N LEU A 98 -2.09 -9.71 -9.08
CA LEU A 98 -1.48 -11.02 -9.23
C LEU A 98 -0.21 -10.89 -10.08
N LEU A 99 0.92 -11.33 -9.52
CA LEU A 99 2.23 -11.26 -10.17
C LEU A 99 2.51 -12.49 -11.04
N GLY A 100 1.93 -13.62 -10.69
CA GLY A 100 2.16 -14.95 -11.22
C GLY A 100 2.46 -15.94 -10.09
N ASP A 101 2.41 -17.23 -10.37
CA ASP A 101 2.70 -18.31 -9.42
C ASP A 101 1.92 -18.24 -8.09
N GLY A 102 0.75 -17.60 -8.11
CA GLY A 102 -0.08 -17.40 -6.92
C GLY A 102 0.46 -16.38 -5.93
N LEU A 103 1.37 -15.52 -6.36
CA LEU A 103 1.95 -14.42 -5.57
C LEU A 103 1.33 -13.07 -5.95
N PHE A 104 1.11 -12.25 -4.96
CA PHE A 104 0.43 -10.96 -5.08
C PHE A 104 1.28 -9.82 -4.57
N MET A 105 1.21 -8.69 -5.27
CA MET A 105 1.55 -7.39 -4.72
C MET A 105 0.34 -6.81 -4.00
N VAL A 106 0.54 -6.27 -2.83
CA VAL A 106 -0.50 -5.59 -2.05
C VAL A 106 -0.02 -4.19 -1.69
N GLU A 107 -0.82 -3.19 -2.01
CA GLU A 107 -0.62 -1.81 -1.57
C GLU A 107 -1.85 -1.31 -0.83
N ILE A 108 -1.59 -0.57 0.25
CA ILE A 108 -2.61 0.12 1.04
C ILE A 108 -2.29 1.60 1.00
N ALA A 109 -3.31 2.42 0.80
CA ALA A 109 -3.13 3.85 0.70
C ALA A 109 -4.16 4.64 1.48
N LYS A 110 -3.79 5.87 1.80
CA LYS A 110 -4.68 6.86 2.36
C LYS A 110 -4.38 8.24 1.78
N ARG A 111 -5.45 8.97 1.46
CA ARG A 111 -5.41 10.39 1.11
C ARG A 111 -5.56 11.22 2.38
N PHE A 112 -4.70 12.20 2.52
CA PHE A 112 -4.73 13.20 3.60
C PHE A 112 -5.01 14.57 2.99
N GLU A 113 -5.96 15.29 3.56
CA GLU A 113 -6.32 16.62 3.09
C GLU A 113 -5.11 17.56 3.11
N GLY A 114 -4.83 18.17 1.97
CA GLY A 114 -3.70 19.08 1.79
C GLY A 114 -2.31 18.45 1.70
N LEU A 115 -2.20 17.11 1.88
CA LEU A 115 -0.93 16.40 1.85
C LEU A 115 -0.80 15.39 0.68
N GLY A 116 -1.94 15.02 0.06
CA GLY A 116 -1.96 14.03 -1.01
C GLY A 116 -2.16 12.58 -0.52
N ALA A 117 -1.93 11.63 -1.41
CA ALA A 117 -2.06 10.21 -1.12
C ALA A 117 -0.70 9.59 -0.79
N TYR A 118 -0.70 8.73 0.21
CA TYR A 118 0.45 7.94 0.63
C TYR A 118 0.14 6.46 0.48
N ASN A 119 0.99 5.74 -0.24
CA ASN A 119 0.85 4.33 -0.54
C ASN A 119 1.91 3.53 0.21
N TRP A 120 1.53 2.43 0.80
CA TRP A 120 2.44 1.48 1.44
C TRP A 120 2.34 0.13 0.77
N ARG A 121 3.46 -0.36 0.27
CA ARG A 121 3.56 -1.73 -0.25
C ARG A 121 3.83 -2.68 0.91
N ILE A 122 2.95 -3.66 1.04
CA ILE A 122 2.98 -4.62 2.15
C ILE A 122 3.94 -5.76 1.83
N GLY A 123 4.61 -6.25 2.86
CA GLY A 123 5.54 -7.37 2.73
C GLY A 123 5.69 -8.17 4.02
N ARG A 124 6.44 -9.27 3.93
CA ARG A 124 6.67 -10.18 5.05
C ARG A 124 7.70 -9.65 6.02
N GLY A 125 7.34 -9.60 7.28
CA GLY A 125 8.23 -9.23 8.36
C GLY A 125 8.61 -7.76 8.39
N ARG A 126 9.29 -7.37 9.45
CA ARG A 126 9.75 -6.00 9.67
C ARG A 126 10.75 -5.51 8.62
N ALA A 127 11.53 -6.41 8.02
CA ALA A 127 12.47 -6.06 6.96
C ALA A 127 11.76 -5.48 5.72
N ALA A 128 10.47 -5.79 5.53
CA ALA A 128 9.68 -5.20 4.45
C ALA A 128 9.44 -3.69 4.62
N ASP A 129 9.51 -3.16 5.84
CA ASP A 129 9.41 -1.73 6.11
C ASP A 129 10.55 -0.91 5.45
N GLU A 130 11.70 -1.55 5.29
CA GLU A 130 12.95 -0.90 4.85
C GLU A 130 13.22 -1.12 3.36
N VAL A 131 12.30 -1.79 2.65
CA VAL A 131 12.46 -2.02 1.21
C VAL A 131 12.36 -0.69 0.47
N ALA A 132 13.46 -0.27 -0.14
CA ALA A 132 13.51 0.96 -0.91
C ALA A 132 12.63 0.88 -2.17
N ASN A 133 12.18 2.03 -2.64
CA ASN A 133 11.52 2.14 -3.93
C ASN A 133 12.47 1.72 -5.05
N ASP A 134 12.05 0.78 -5.87
CA ASP A 134 12.75 0.44 -7.09
C ASP A 134 12.39 1.45 -8.20
N PRO A 135 13.37 2.02 -8.94
CA PRO A 135 13.10 2.96 -10.02
C PRO A 135 12.25 2.41 -11.17
N GLN A 136 12.22 1.07 -11.31
CA GLN A 136 11.42 0.36 -12.29
C GLN A 136 10.12 -0.18 -11.69
N ASP A 137 9.82 0.18 -10.45
CA ASP A 137 8.67 -0.27 -9.67
C ASP A 137 8.58 -1.81 -9.50
N LEU A 138 9.72 -2.48 -9.51
CA LEU A 138 9.78 -3.92 -9.31
C LEU A 138 9.37 -4.30 -7.89
N VAL A 139 8.55 -5.33 -7.80
CA VAL A 139 8.16 -5.92 -6.51
C VAL A 139 9.34 -6.75 -6.00
N GLN A 140 9.73 -6.50 -4.75
CA GLN A 140 10.81 -7.25 -4.13
C GLN A 140 10.28 -8.56 -3.51
N PRO A 141 11.10 -9.61 -3.37
CA PRO A 141 10.64 -10.92 -2.87
C PRO A 141 9.93 -10.87 -1.51
N LEU A 142 10.31 -9.93 -0.63
CA LEU A 142 9.62 -9.73 0.65
C LEU A 142 8.21 -9.14 0.50
N GLN A 143 7.92 -8.52 -0.64
CA GLN A 143 6.65 -7.87 -0.96
C GLN A 143 5.73 -8.75 -1.82
N GLU A 144 6.14 -9.98 -2.08
CA GLU A 144 5.35 -10.98 -2.78
C GLU A 144 4.59 -11.82 -1.75
N LEU A 145 3.28 -11.62 -1.64
CA LEU A 145 2.43 -12.32 -0.69
C LEU A 145 1.68 -13.48 -1.36
N THR A 146 1.48 -14.56 -0.63
CA THR A 146 0.58 -15.63 -1.07
C THR A 146 -0.88 -15.18 -0.99
N SER A 147 -1.80 -15.91 -1.63
CA SER A 147 -3.25 -15.64 -1.52
C SER A 147 -3.72 -15.57 -0.07
N ALA A 148 -3.28 -16.50 0.77
CA ALA A 148 -3.65 -16.52 2.19
C ALA A 148 -3.15 -15.30 2.95
N GLU A 149 -1.90 -14.88 2.76
CA GLU A 149 -1.32 -13.68 3.35
C GLU A 149 -2.02 -12.41 2.85
N THR A 150 -2.33 -12.35 1.55
CA THR A 150 -3.08 -11.25 0.94
C THR A 150 -4.46 -11.10 1.57
N ILE A 151 -5.20 -12.20 1.70
CA ILE A 151 -6.52 -12.22 2.33
C ILE A 151 -6.43 -11.77 3.80
N GLU A 152 -5.47 -12.26 4.56
CA GLU A 152 -5.26 -11.88 5.96
C GLU A 152 -5.05 -10.36 6.10
N VAL A 153 -4.16 -9.79 5.30
CA VAL A 153 -3.86 -8.36 5.29
C VAL A 153 -5.11 -7.54 4.93
N LEU A 154 -5.80 -7.90 3.84
CA LEU A 154 -6.96 -7.14 3.37
C LEU A 154 -8.16 -7.23 4.31
N VAL A 155 -8.42 -8.40 4.88
CA VAL A 155 -9.50 -8.57 5.86
C VAL A 155 -9.23 -7.73 7.10
N SER A 156 -8.00 -7.74 7.62
CA SER A 156 -7.60 -6.93 8.78
C SER A 156 -7.75 -5.43 8.48
N TRP A 157 -7.29 -5.00 7.31
CA TRP A 157 -7.43 -3.61 6.86
C TRP A 157 -8.90 -3.20 6.68
N ALA A 158 -9.70 -4.04 6.02
CA ALA A 158 -11.12 -3.76 5.78
C ALA A 158 -11.92 -3.66 7.09
N GLN A 159 -11.57 -4.46 8.09
CA GLN A 159 -12.18 -4.43 9.43
C GLN A 159 -11.66 -3.29 10.31
N GLY A 160 -10.69 -2.49 9.83
CA GLY A 160 -10.11 -1.41 10.60
C GLY A 160 -9.16 -1.87 11.71
N HIS A 161 -8.63 -3.08 11.64
CA HIS A 161 -7.68 -3.61 12.62
C HIS A 161 -6.23 -3.23 12.32
N GLY A 162 -5.99 -2.51 11.19
CA GLY A 162 -4.65 -2.14 10.76
C GLY A 162 -3.90 -3.29 10.11
N LEU A 163 -2.56 -3.16 10.06
CA LEU A 163 -1.69 -4.18 9.49
C LEU A 163 -1.41 -5.26 10.54
N PRO A 164 -1.75 -6.55 10.27
CA PRO A 164 -1.49 -7.61 11.22
C PRO A 164 0.01 -7.91 11.35
N LEU A 165 0.43 -8.47 12.47
CA LEU A 165 1.76 -9.03 12.61
C LEU A 165 1.81 -10.39 11.90
N PRO A 166 2.88 -10.76 11.20
CA PRO A 166 4.21 -10.14 11.18
C PRO A 166 4.51 -9.25 9.95
N TYR A 167 3.51 -8.68 9.30
CA TYR A 167 3.73 -7.90 8.08
C TYR A 167 4.40 -6.56 8.36
N GLY A 168 5.15 -6.08 7.37
CA GLY A 168 5.75 -4.75 7.30
C GLY A 168 5.16 -3.96 6.13
N ALA A 169 5.45 -2.66 6.08
CA ALA A 169 4.94 -1.75 5.06
C ALA A 169 5.99 -0.73 4.66
N ALA A 170 6.39 -0.75 3.40
CA ALA A 170 7.28 0.25 2.83
C ALA A 170 6.48 1.33 2.13
N LEU A 171 6.74 2.59 2.46
CA LEU A 171 6.11 3.73 1.78
C LEU A 171 6.55 3.76 0.31
N ARG A 172 5.62 3.89 -0.61
CA ARG A 172 5.86 4.05 -2.04
C ARG A 172 5.68 5.50 -2.43
N THR A 173 6.60 6.01 -3.23
CA THR A 173 6.47 7.33 -3.82
C THR A 173 6.36 7.19 -5.34
N TYR A 174 5.23 7.59 -5.87
CA TYR A 174 4.99 7.70 -7.30
C TYR A 174 5.26 9.16 -7.71
N GLY A 175 6.37 9.38 -8.39
CA GLY A 175 6.79 10.73 -8.72
C GLY A 175 7.47 11.48 -7.58
N ASN A 176 7.72 12.77 -7.75
CA ASN A 176 8.38 13.62 -6.76
C ASN A 176 7.80 15.05 -6.84
N PRO A 177 7.23 15.57 -5.78
CA PRO A 177 6.73 14.93 -4.55
C PRO A 177 5.55 13.96 -4.85
N PRO A 178 5.02 13.24 -3.86
CA PRO A 178 3.83 12.42 -4.08
C PRO A 178 2.79 13.28 -4.78
N ASP A 179 2.43 12.91 -6.01
CA ASP A 179 1.44 13.67 -6.76
C ASP A 179 0.08 13.46 -6.08
N PRO A 180 -0.54 14.51 -5.53
CA PRO A 180 -1.85 14.38 -4.90
C PRO A 180 -2.96 13.90 -5.85
N GLY A 181 -2.70 13.90 -7.16
CA GLY A 181 -3.63 13.41 -8.19
C GLY A 181 -3.41 11.95 -8.61
N LEU A 182 -2.26 11.34 -8.27
CA LEU A 182 -1.99 9.96 -8.70
C LEU A 182 -2.80 8.96 -7.87
N GLY A 183 -3.77 8.37 -8.47
CA GLY A 183 -4.51 7.24 -7.94
C GLY A 183 -6.00 7.44 -7.70
N PHE A 184 -6.52 8.67 -7.86
CA PHE A 184 -7.93 8.95 -7.62
C PHE A 184 -8.63 9.77 -8.72
N ASP A 185 -7.91 10.12 -9.78
CA ASP A 185 -8.51 10.73 -10.95
C ASP A 185 -8.61 9.70 -12.08
N SER A 186 -9.77 9.15 -12.23
CA SER A 186 -10.23 8.53 -13.46
C SER A 186 -11.68 8.80 -13.65
#